data_8c001309690c9cd695e24d7e2846d8d2
#
_entry.id   8c001309690c9cd695e24d7e2846d8d2
#
_cell.length_a   1.000
_cell.length_b   1.000
_cell.length_c   1.000
_cell.angle_alpha   90.00
_cell.angle_beta   90.00
_cell.angle_gamma   90.00
#
_symmetry.space_group_name_H-M   'P 1'
#
loop_
_entity.id
_entity.type
_entity.pdbx_description
1 polymer ?
#
loop_
_entity_poly.entity_id
_entity_poly.type
_entity_poly.pdbx_seq_one_letter_code
_entity_poly.pdbx_strand_id
1 'polypeptide(L)'
;YKNSAQKIFKDLSFINELNKLPNQIKQKWIKEIADTDTIIDKNSLRYSKWLEEATGKLHKKNVPFMAGTDTPIGYLIPGRSLHIELEVMVESGFSNLEAIKSATVNPAKFFGLENKEGRIKDGYKADLVILNSNPLDNIRNTQDISAVIKNGEFLSRESLDSLMYKN
;
A
#
# COMPACT_ATOMS: atom_id res chain seq x y z
N TYR A 1 10.28 6.89 -0.37
CA TYR A 1 10.40 8.14 -1.13
C TYR A 1 11.59 8.15 -2.09
N LYS A 2 11.68 7.14 -2.97
CA LYS A 2 12.74 7.04 -4.00
C LYS A 2 12.66 8.15 -5.06
N ASN A 3 11.56 8.89 -5.11
CA ASN A 3 11.32 9.89 -6.13
C ASN A 3 10.94 11.22 -5.48
N SER A 4 11.47 12.32 -6.03
CA SER A 4 10.99 13.64 -5.67
C SER A 4 9.49 13.75 -5.94
N ALA A 5 8.79 14.61 -5.20
CA ALA A 5 7.38 14.87 -5.42
C ALA A 5 7.08 15.20 -6.90
N GLN A 6 7.94 15.97 -7.57
CA GLN A 6 7.81 16.26 -9.01
C GLN A 6 7.87 15.02 -9.90
N LYS A 7 8.63 13.99 -9.52
CA LYS A 7 8.73 12.76 -10.30
C LYS A 7 7.49 11.89 -10.10
N ILE A 8 6.94 11.87 -8.88
CA ILE A 8 5.67 11.18 -8.56
C ILE A 8 4.53 11.78 -9.40
N PHE A 9 4.47 13.11 -9.53
CA PHE A 9 3.45 13.80 -10.35
C PHE A 9 3.66 13.69 -11.87
N LYS A 10 4.73 13.05 -12.33
CA LYS A 10 4.88 12.63 -13.74
C LYS A 10 4.49 11.18 -13.98
N ASP A 11 4.25 10.41 -12.92
CA ASP A 11 3.78 9.04 -13.00
C ASP A 11 2.26 9.04 -13.30
N LEU A 12 1.88 8.59 -14.48
CA LEU A 12 0.49 8.52 -14.92
C LEU A 12 -0.37 7.66 -14.00
N SER A 13 0.19 6.61 -13.42
CA SER A 13 -0.54 5.75 -12.46
C SER A 13 -0.89 6.53 -11.19
N PHE A 14 0.05 7.32 -10.68
CA PHE A 14 -0.19 8.19 -9.54
C PHE A 14 -1.22 9.27 -9.84
N ILE A 15 -1.13 9.92 -11.01
CA ILE A 15 -2.09 10.96 -11.44
C ILE A 15 -3.50 10.39 -11.53
N ASN A 16 -3.67 9.19 -12.08
CA ASN A 16 -4.96 8.52 -12.17
C ASN A 16 -5.56 8.29 -10.78
N GLU A 17 -4.77 7.83 -9.83
CA GLU A 17 -5.23 7.64 -8.45
C GLU A 17 -5.48 8.98 -7.72
N LEU A 18 -4.63 9.98 -7.95
CA LEU A 18 -4.80 11.33 -7.41
C LEU A 18 -6.14 11.95 -7.87
N ASN A 19 -6.56 11.68 -9.11
CA ASN A 19 -7.82 12.19 -9.66
C ASN A 19 -9.06 11.58 -8.98
N LYS A 20 -8.92 10.47 -8.27
CA LYS A 20 -10.00 9.85 -7.47
C LYS A 20 -10.14 10.48 -6.09
N LEU A 21 -9.18 11.29 -5.64
CA LEU A 21 -9.22 11.95 -4.34
C LEU A 21 -10.12 13.20 -4.37
N PRO A 22 -10.68 13.61 -3.21
CA PRO A 22 -11.40 14.87 -3.08
C PRO A 22 -10.58 16.05 -3.60
N ASN A 23 -11.23 16.96 -4.33
CA ASN A 23 -10.55 18.11 -4.95
C ASN A 23 -9.73 18.95 -3.97
N GLN A 24 -10.17 19.09 -2.72
CA GLN A 24 -9.44 19.83 -1.69
C GLN A 24 -8.05 19.25 -1.41
N ILE A 25 -7.95 17.91 -1.30
CA ILE A 25 -6.68 17.20 -1.07
C ILE A 25 -5.79 17.33 -2.31
N LYS A 26 -6.37 17.10 -3.48
CA LYS A 26 -5.66 17.21 -4.77
C LYS A 26 -5.06 18.59 -4.96
N GLN A 27 -5.85 19.66 -4.79
CA GLN A 27 -5.38 21.04 -4.96
C GLN A 27 -4.30 21.41 -3.92
N LYS A 28 -4.48 20.96 -2.67
CA LYS A 28 -3.47 21.13 -1.62
C LYS A 28 -2.12 20.53 -2.04
N TRP A 29 -2.11 19.28 -2.49
CA TRP A 29 -0.86 18.60 -2.88
C TRP A 29 -0.21 19.22 -4.12
N ILE A 30 -1.02 19.60 -5.13
CA ILE A 30 -0.50 20.30 -6.31
C ILE A 30 0.17 21.62 -5.91
N LYS A 31 -0.45 22.38 -5.01
CA LYS A 31 0.12 23.64 -4.51
C LYS A 31 1.40 23.42 -3.71
N GLU A 32 1.40 22.46 -2.78
CA GLU A 32 2.59 22.12 -1.98
C GLU A 32 3.80 21.76 -2.87
N ILE A 33 3.56 21.07 -3.99
CA ILE A 33 4.64 20.73 -4.94
C ILE A 33 5.11 21.93 -5.72
N ALA A 34 4.19 22.80 -6.14
CA ALA A 34 4.56 24.02 -6.87
C ALA A 34 5.40 24.96 -5.98
N ASP A 35 5.08 25.00 -4.68
CA ASP A 35 5.76 25.86 -3.70
C ASP A 35 7.06 25.20 -3.15
N THR A 36 7.30 23.93 -3.41
CA THR A 36 8.49 23.23 -2.91
C THR A 36 9.64 23.35 -3.90
N ASP A 37 10.71 24.02 -3.47
CA ASP A 37 11.98 24.08 -4.22
C ASP A 37 12.59 22.67 -4.27
N THR A 38 12.51 22.04 -5.45
CA THR A 38 12.68 20.60 -5.62
C THR A 38 14.13 20.19 -5.84
N ILE A 39 14.99 20.63 -4.97
CA ILE A 39 16.31 20.02 -4.85
C ILE A 39 16.11 18.66 -4.19
N ILE A 40 16.31 17.59 -4.97
CA ILE A 40 16.42 16.24 -4.38
C ILE A 40 17.59 16.30 -3.40
N ASP A 41 17.29 16.46 -2.14
CA ASP A 41 18.31 16.44 -1.11
C ASP A 41 18.99 15.06 -1.11
N LYS A 42 20.29 15.04 -1.35
CA LYS A 42 21.11 13.81 -1.34
C LYS A 42 20.97 13.06 -0.01
N ASN A 43 20.70 13.78 1.08
CA ASN A 43 20.49 13.20 2.40
C ASN A 43 19.16 12.41 2.47
N SER A 44 18.09 12.91 1.87
CA SER A 44 16.81 12.22 1.79
C SER A 44 16.90 10.91 1.01
N LEU A 45 17.65 10.90 -0.10
CA LEU A 45 17.90 9.66 -0.85
C LEU A 45 18.74 8.66 -0.05
N ARG A 46 19.78 9.15 0.64
CA ARG A 46 20.63 8.33 1.50
C ARG A 46 19.83 7.74 2.67
N TYR A 47 18.96 8.55 3.27
CA TYR A 47 18.08 8.12 4.36
C TYR A 47 17.09 7.05 3.91
N SER A 48 16.43 7.23 2.76
CA SER A 48 15.52 6.22 2.20
C SER A 48 16.22 4.89 1.94
N LYS A 49 17.42 4.93 1.36
CA LYS A 49 18.23 3.72 1.14
C LYS A 49 18.64 3.06 2.45
N TRP A 50 19.03 3.84 3.44
CA TRP A 50 19.36 3.32 4.77
C TRP A 50 18.15 2.64 5.43
N LEU A 51 16.95 3.22 5.34
CA LEU A 51 15.72 2.60 5.85
C LEU A 51 15.44 1.25 5.18
N GLU A 52 15.57 1.17 3.87
CA GLU A 52 15.40 -0.08 3.11
C GLU A 52 16.41 -1.15 3.56
N GLU A 53 17.69 -0.79 3.68
CA GLU A 53 18.73 -1.68 4.17
C GLU A 53 18.52 -2.11 5.64
N ALA A 54 18.10 -1.19 6.51
CA ALA A 54 17.79 -1.47 7.90
C ALA A 54 16.61 -2.43 8.03
N THR A 55 15.53 -2.21 7.26
CA THR A 55 14.37 -3.09 7.17
C THR A 55 14.78 -4.52 6.78
N GLY A 56 15.59 -4.66 5.73
CA GLY A 56 16.10 -5.96 5.31
C GLY A 56 17.00 -6.65 6.35
N LYS A 57 17.81 -5.88 7.09
CA LYS A 57 18.65 -6.43 8.18
C LYS A 57 17.80 -6.91 9.35
N LEU A 58 16.78 -6.17 9.74
CA LEU A 58 15.85 -6.55 10.81
C LEU A 58 15.02 -7.77 10.40
N HIS A 59 14.55 -7.83 9.15
CA HIS A 59 13.85 -8.99 8.61
C HIS A 59 14.72 -10.26 8.72
N LYS A 60 15.99 -10.22 8.30
CA LYS A 60 16.94 -11.34 8.43
C LYS A 60 17.17 -11.78 9.88
N LYS A 61 16.85 -10.94 10.85
CA LYS A 61 16.91 -11.26 12.29
C LYS A 61 15.54 -11.73 12.84
N ASN A 62 14.58 -12.03 11.96
CA ASN A 62 13.24 -12.47 12.31
C ASN A 62 12.45 -11.47 13.18
N VAL A 63 12.76 -10.17 13.08
CA VAL A 63 11.93 -9.15 13.72
C VAL A 63 10.56 -9.15 13.02
N PRO A 64 9.46 -9.23 13.77
CA PRO A 64 8.13 -9.21 13.16
C PRO A 64 7.80 -7.83 12.59
N PHE A 65 7.23 -7.80 11.39
CA PHE A 65 6.80 -6.58 10.71
C PHE A 65 5.30 -6.58 10.48
N MET A 66 4.73 -5.38 10.55
CA MET A 66 3.38 -5.06 10.05
C MET A 66 3.51 -3.94 9.03
N ALA A 67 2.75 -4.05 7.93
CA ALA A 67 2.61 -2.97 6.97
C ALA A 67 1.75 -1.85 7.58
N GLY A 68 2.17 -0.59 7.38
CA GLY A 68 1.50 0.59 7.91
C GLY A 68 1.93 1.85 7.18
N THR A 69 1.12 2.31 6.22
CA THR A 69 1.46 3.39 5.28
C THR A 69 1.42 4.78 5.89
N ASP A 70 0.81 4.93 7.06
CA ASP A 70 0.58 6.23 7.72
C ASP A 70 -0.17 7.25 6.82
N THR A 71 -1.06 6.74 5.93
CA THR A 71 -1.92 7.61 5.11
C THR A 71 -2.92 8.39 5.98
N PRO A 72 -3.24 9.64 5.64
CA PRO A 72 -2.94 10.39 4.41
C PRO A 72 -1.76 11.38 4.53
N ILE A 73 -0.63 10.97 5.02
CA ILE A 73 0.56 11.82 5.07
C ILE A 73 1.16 11.96 3.68
N GLY A 74 1.52 13.18 3.30
CA GLY A 74 2.24 13.61 2.09
C GLY A 74 2.27 12.65 0.89
N TYR A 75 1.36 12.82 -0.05
CA TYR A 75 1.30 12.07 -1.33
C TYR A 75 1.06 10.55 -1.19
N LEU A 76 0.69 10.06 0.00
CA LEU A 76 0.33 8.67 0.23
C LEU A 76 -1.18 8.50 0.02
N ILE A 77 -1.54 7.87 -1.09
CA ILE A 77 -2.94 7.65 -1.48
C ILE A 77 -3.48 6.42 -0.74
N PRO A 78 -4.60 6.55 0.02
CA PRO A 78 -5.25 5.40 0.67
C PRO A 78 -5.50 4.25 -0.31
N GLY A 79 -5.25 3.03 0.11
CA GLY A 79 -5.31 1.83 -0.73
C GLY A 79 -4.03 1.65 -1.56
N ARG A 80 -3.72 2.53 -2.50
CA ARG A 80 -2.54 2.44 -3.36
C ARG A 80 -1.23 2.35 -2.57
N SER A 81 -1.09 3.16 -1.52
CA SER A 81 0.16 3.21 -0.76
C SER A 81 0.50 1.89 -0.07
N LEU A 82 -0.51 1.11 0.33
CA LEU A 82 -0.28 -0.21 0.92
C LEU A 82 0.37 -1.16 -0.09
N HIS A 83 -0.09 -1.17 -1.33
CA HIS A 83 0.51 -2.02 -2.37
C HIS A 83 1.97 -1.64 -2.63
N ILE A 84 2.28 -0.33 -2.66
CA ILE A 84 3.66 0.15 -2.82
C ILE A 84 4.52 -0.25 -1.62
N GLU A 85 3.99 -0.20 -0.41
CA GLU A 85 4.71 -0.63 0.79
C GLU A 85 5.07 -2.12 0.71
N LEU A 86 4.12 -2.97 0.27
CA LEU A 86 4.41 -4.39 0.04
C LEU A 86 5.51 -4.60 -1.00
N GLU A 87 5.53 -3.81 -2.09
CA GLU A 87 6.60 -3.85 -3.09
C GLU A 87 7.94 -3.48 -2.46
N VAL A 88 8.01 -2.40 -1.67
CA VAL A 88 9.24 -1.97 -0.98
C VAL A 88 9.71 -3.01 0.04
N MET A 89 8.81 -3.70 0.73
CA MET A 89 9.18 -4.81 1.61
C MET A 89 9.85 -5.94 0.82
N VAL A 90 9.30 -6.32 -0.34
CA VAL A 90 9.92 -7.35 -1.20
C VAL A 90 11.28 -6.87 -1.71
N GLU A 91 11.43 -5.62 -2.14
CA GLU A 91 12.71 -5.03 -2.51
C GLU A 91 13.73 -5.03 -1.35
N SER A 92 13.24 -4.95 -0.11
CA SER A 92 14.07 -5.04 1.11
C SER A 92 14.44 -6.48 1.51
N GLY A 93 13.98 -7.49 0.75
CA GLY A 93 14.36 -8.89 0.92
C GLY A 93 13.30 -9.80 1.53
N PHE A 94 12.06 -9.34 1.71
CA PHE A 94 10.93 -10.20 2.06
C PHE A 94 10.49 -11.03 0.85
N SER A 95 10.00 -12.23 1.09
CA SER A 95 9.24 -12.96 0.08
C SER A 95 7.87 -12.30 -0.13
N ASN A 96 7.25 -12.55 -1.29
CA ASN A 96 5.88 -12.05 -1.56
C ASN A 96 4.89 -12.49 -0.47
N LEU A 97 5.02 -13.74 0.00
CA LEU A 97 4.18 -14.26 1.09
C LEU A 97 4.39 -13.51 2.42
N GLU A 98 5.62 -13.19 2.78
CA GLU A 98 5.92 -12.46 4.01
C GLU A 98 5.40 -11.02 3.94
N ALA A 99 5.54 -10.37 2.79
CA ALA A 99 4.95 -9.05 2.55
C ALA A 99 3.41 -9.09 2.71
N ILE A 100 2.72 -10.07 2.12
CA ILE A 100 1.27 -10.24 2.31
C ILE A 100 0.92 -10.50 3.77
N LYS A 101 1.68 -11.35 4.47
CA LYS A 101 1.45 -11.62 5.90
C LYS A 101 1.61 -10.37 6.75
N SER A 102 2.50 -9.44 6.40
CA SER A 102 2.68 -8.18 7.13
C SER A 102 1.41 -7.30 7.11
N ALA A 103 0.56 -7.44 6.10
CA ALA A 103 -0.71 -6.71 5.97
C ALA A 103 -1.94 -7.54 6.39
N THR A 104 -1.78 -8.79 6.80
CA THR A 104 -2.91 -9.70 7.10
C THR A 104 -2.72 -10.43 8.42
N VAL A 105 -1.92 -11.47 8.43
CA VAL A 105 -1.73 -12.37 9.58
C VAL A 105 -1.01 -11.67 10.73
N ASN A 106 0.01 -10.87 10.44
CA ASN A 106 0.83 -10.27 11.50
C ASN A 106 0.05 -9.21 12.29
N PRO A 107 -0.68 -8.25 11.67
CA PRO A 107 -1.54 -7.34 12.42
C PRO A 107 -2.65 -8.07 13.18
N ALA A 108 -3.29 -9.08 12.60
CA ALA A 108 -4.28 -9.87 13.32
C ALA A 108 -3.70 -10.49 14.60
N LYS A 109 -2.50 -11.06 14.52
CA LYS A 109 -1.79 -11.61 15.68
C LYS A 109 -1.41 -10.53 16.70
N PHE A 110 -0.90 -9.38 16.25
CA PHE A 110 -0.51 -8.30 17.14
C PHE A 110 -1.68 -7.74 17.95
N PHE A 111 -2.86 -7.65 17.33
CA PHE A 111 -4.08 -7.15 17.99
C PHE A 111 -4.91 -8.24 18.69
N GLY A 112 -4.44 -9.50 18.76
CA GLY A 112 -5.16 -10.60 19.39
C GLY A 112 -6.39 -11.05 18.61
N LEU A 113 -6.41 -10.85 17.30
CA LEU A 113 -7.52 -11.17 16.39
C LEU A 113 -7.23 -12.41 15.51
N GLU A 114 -6.14 -13.11 15.75
CA GLU A 114 -5.65 -14.22 14.92
C GLU A 114 -6.59 -15.42 14.82
N ASN A 115 -7.59 -15.50 15.71
CA ASN A 115 -8.65 -16.52 15.69
C ASN A 115 -9.94 -16.06 15.01
N LYS A 116 -9.96 -14.82 14.45
CA LYS A 116 -11.13 -14.20 13.84
C LYS A 116 -10.89 -13.66 12.44
N GLU A 117 -9.67 -13.21 12.16
CA GLU A 117 -9.32 -12.56 10.89
C GLU A 117 -7.85 -12.74 10.52
N GLY A 118 -7.42 -12.21 9.37
CA GLY A 118 -6.06 -12.29 8.84
C GLY A 118 -5.79 -13.58 8.04
N ARG A 119 -6.75 -14.51 7.93
CA ARG A 119 -6.65 -15.76 7.17
C ARG A 119 -7.98 -16.11 6.52
N ILE A 120 -7.90 -16.89 5.44
CA ILE A 120 -9.07 -17.54 4.83
C ILE A 120 -9.26 -18.87 5.54
N LYS A 121 -10.27 -18.94 6.41
CA LYS A 121 -10.58 -20.13 7.22
C LYS A 121 -12.04 -20.07 7.67
N ASP A 122 -12.67 -21.25 7.82
CA ASP A 122 -14.04 -21.38 8.31
C ASP A 122 -14.19 -20.72 9.69
N GLY A 123 -15.25 -19.93 9.85
CA GLY A 123 -15.55 -19.19 11.07
C GLY A 123 -14.79 -17.87 11.21
N TYR A 124 -13.93 -17.51 10.23
CA TYR A 124 -13.25 -16.22 10.19
C TYR A 124 -14.12 -15.17 9.50
N LYS A 125 -13.81 -13.90 9.80
CA LYS A 125 -14.45 -12.75 9.17
C LYS A 125 -14.24 -12.78 7.66
N ALA A 126 -15.32 -12.66 6.90
CA ALA A 126 -15.27 -12.64 5.45
C ALA A 126 -14.94 -11.23 4.92
N ASP A 127 -13.69 -10.80 5.15
CA ASP A 127 -13.07 -9.62 4.54
C ASP A 127 -11.96 -10.13 3.61
N LEU A 128 -12.25 -10.20 2.30
CA LEU A 128 -11.38 -10.84 1.31
C LEU A 128 -11.15 -9.92 0.11
N VAL A 129 -9.96 -10.01 -0.49
CA VAL A 129 -9.65 -9.40 -1.77
C VAL A 129 -9.46 -10.51 -2.79
N ILE A 130 -10.21 -10.46 -3.89
CA ILE A 130 -10.10 -11.40 -5.01
C ILE A 130 -9.25 -10.75 -6.09
N LEU A 131 -8.19 -11.42 -6.49
CA LEU A 131 -7.21 -10.95 -7.46
C LEU A 131 -7.34 -11.71 -8.78
N ASN A 132 -7.06 -11.07 -9.91
CA ASN A 132 -7.00 -11.72 -11.21
C ASN A 132 -5.71 -12.54 -11.40
N SER A 133 -4.64 -12.16 -10.71
CA SER A 133 -3.30 -12.75 -10.85
C SER A 133 -2.72 -13.14 -9.50
N ASN A 134 -1.87 -14.17 -9.49
CA ASN A 134 -1.29 -14.71 -8.26
C ASN A 134 -0.25 -13.74 -7.64
N PRO A 135 -0.49 -13.20 -6.43
CA PRO A 135 0.43 -12.28 -5.79
C PRO A 135 1.71 -12.95 -5.26
N LEU A 136 1.74 -14.29 -5.19
CA LEU A 136 2.95 -15.01 -4.81
C LEU A 136 3.98 -15.08 -5.95
N ASP A 137 3.53 -14.95 -7.20
CA ASP A 137 4.42 -14.88 -8.36
C ASP A 137 5.01 -13.46 -8.51
N ASN A 138 4.19 -12.44 -8.25
CA ASN A 138 4.61 -11.05 -8.27
C ASN A 138 3.75 -10.24 -7.29
N ILE A 139 4.38 -9.57 -6.33
CA ILE A 139 3.68 -8.78 -5.32
C ILE A 139 2.80 -7.66 -5.93
N ARG A 140 3.15 -7.15 -7.11
CA ARG A 140 2.35 -6.15 -7.83
C ARG A 140 0.97 -6.66 -8.24
N ASN A 141 0.78 -7.96 -8.31
CA ASN A 141 -0.51 -8.58 -8.59
C ASN A 141 -1.55 -8.31 -7.48
N THR A 142 -1.13 -7.85 -6.30
CA THR A 142 -2.05 -7.36 -5.26
C THR A 142 -2.87 -6.16 -5.72
N GLN A 143 -2.45 -5.42 -6.75
CA GLN A 143 -3.16 -4.29 -7.34
C GLN A 143 -4.23 -4.72 -8.37
N ASP A 144 -4.13 -5.94 -8.89
CA ASP A 144 -5.02 -6.48 -9.92
C ASP A 144 -6.29 -7.07 -9.28
N ILE A 145 -7.08 -6.18 -8.66
CA ILE A 145 -8.26 -6.52 -7.86
C ILE A 145 -9.45 -6.77 -8.78
N SER A 146 -9.98 -8.00 -8.75
CA SER A 146 -11.20 -8.42 -9.44
C SER A 146 -12.45 -8.07 -8.63
N ALA A 147 -12.44 -8.32 -7.33
CA ALA A 147 -13.57 -8.05 -6.44
C ALA A 147 -13.09 -7.93 -4.98
N VAL A 148 -13.96 -7.45 -4.11
CA VAL A 148 -13.75 -7.42 -2.66
C VAL A 148 -14.98 -8.03 -1.98
N ILE A 149 -14.75 -8.82 -0.93
CA ILE A 149 -15.80 -9.22 0.01
C ILE A 149 -15.57 -8.45 1.30
N LYS A 150 -16.57 -7.69 1.73
CA LYS A 150 -16.51 -6.90 2.96
C LYS A 150 -17.64 -7.29 3.91
N ASN A 151 -17.31 -7.82 5.07
CA ASN A 151 -18.28 -8.35 6.03
C ASN A 151 -19.25 -9.39 5.40
N GLY A 152 -18.76 -10.20 4.44
CA GLY A 152 -19.56 -11.16 3.71
C GLY A 152 -20.31 -10.61 2.49
N GLU A 153 -20.32 -9.30 2.26
CA GLU A 153 -20.92 -8.68 1.08
C GLU A 153 -19.95 -8.68 -0.09
N PHE A 154 -20.38 -9.18 -1.25
CA PHE A 154 -19.59 -9.21 -2.48
C PHE A 154 -19.71 -7.89 -3.24
N LEU A 155 -18.58 -7.28 -3.50
CA LEU A 155 -18.43 -6.04 -4.29
C LEU A 155 -17.65 -6.37 -5.56
N SER A 156 -18.33 -6.36 -6.70
CA SER A 156 -17.69 -6.55 -8.01
C SER A 156 -16.75 -5.38 -8.36
N ARG A 157 -15.88 -5.56 -9.33
CA ARG A 157 -15.02 -4.48 -9.85
C ARG A 157 -15.84 -3.27 -10.27
N GLU A 158 -16.96 -3.49 -10.97
CA GLU A 158 -17.87 -2.42 -11.41
C GLU A 158 -18.46 -1.66 -10.21
N SER A 159 -18.92 -2.38 -9.17
CA SER A 159 -19.39 -1.77 -7.92
C SER A 159 -18.33 -0.94 -7.24
N LEU A 160 -17.10 -1.45 -7.15
CA LEU A 160 -15.96 -0.73 -6.57
C LEU A 160 -15.63 0.54 -7.36
N ASP A 161 -15.64 0.48 -8.69
CA ASP A 161 -15.41 1.64 -9.55
C ASP A 161 -16.51 2.69 -9.36
N SER A 162 -17.77 2.27 -9.26
CA SER A 162 -18.89 3.20 -9.03
C SER A 162 -18.79 3.93 -7.68
N LEU A 163 -18.24 3.29 -6.64
CA LEU A 163 -18.02 3.91 -5.33
C LEU A 163 -16.95 5.01 -5.38
N MET A 164 -15.92 4.84 -6.22
CA MET A 164 -14.83 5.81 -6.35
C MET A 164 -15.25 7.10 -7.08
N TYR A 165 -16.31 7.07 -7.90
CA TYR A 165 -16.75 8.21 -8.70
C TYR A 165 -18.04 8.88 -8.17
N LYS A 166 -18.53 8.47 -7.00
CA LYS A 166 -19.68 9.10 -6.32
C LYS A 166 -19.25 10.30 -5.45
N ASN A 167 -18.53 11.26 -6.06
CA ASN A 167 -18.24 12.56 -5.42
C ASN A 167 -18.85 13.70 -6.21
#